data_fe0bb9dae6da967bfadc1d56b1989bcf
#
_entry.id   fe0bb9dae6da967bfadc1d56b1989bcf
#
_cell.length_a   1.000
_cell.length_b   1.000
_cell.length_c   1.000
_cell.angle_alpha   90.00
_cell.angle_beta   90.00
_cell.angle_gamma   90.00
#
_symmetry.space_group_name_H-M   'P 1'
#
loop_
_entity.id
_entity.type
_entity.pdbx_description
1 polymer ?
#
loop_
_entity_poly.entity_id
_entity_poly.type
_entity_poly.pdbx_seq_one_letter_code
_entity_poly.pdbx_strand_id
1 'polypeptide(L)'
;MNTLRLIALLAAGALAAAGQVTYERLLNAEREPGNWLTYSGNYSGHRYSPLDEINRGNVTNLEMKWAYQMRSLHKLETTPIVVDGIMYATQPPNDVIALDARTGQPFWTYRRQIPDDVRVCCGQINRGVAILGDRLHMGTVDAHLVALDARSGRVIWDVEVTDYRSGYAVTAAPLVVKDKIIVGIAGGEFGIRGFLDAYDAETGERAWRFYTIPGAGEPGNETWLGDSWKTGGAPTWVTGAFDPDLNLIYWGTGNPAPDWNADIRLGDNLYSDSVIALDADTGKLKWHYQFTPNDPYDWDACQVPILVDAEYEGQPRKLIVWANRNAFYYVLDRVTGEYLNARAFSEQTWAAGIDEDGRPVFRPEMRPTPEGVLVYPGVLGATNWFSPAYSPRTRLVYVSVWEYANIYQPFTGDLPHEPGEFYYGGVPTTPRDDPGTAAVKALDVLTGETKWEFPQHSRATAGTFVTAGDLVFFGNNEGHFMAFDAHNGKLLWRASTGGRVAASAISYRVEGRQYITLPSGNSLFTFGLRE
;
A
#
# COMPACT_ATOMS: atom_id res chain seq x y z
N MET A 1 22.49 61.10 12.71
CA MET A 1 21.07 60.81 12.36
C MET A 1 21.05 60.17 10.99
N ASN A 2 20.37 59.06 10.84
CA ASN A 2 20.18 58.30 9.60
C ASN A 2 21.29 57.36 9.17
N THR A 3 21.30 56.16 9.75
CA THR A 3 21.77 54.93 9.09
C THR A 3 21.27 53.73 9.88
N LEU A 4 19.95 53.47 9.87
CA LEU A 4 19.36 52.26 10.46
C LEU A 4 18.01 51.98 9.79
N ARG A 5 18.01 51.67 8.50
CA ARG A 5 16.88 51.09 7.77
C ARG A 5 17.39 50.52 6.44
N LEU A 6 17.98 49.34 6.43
CA LEU A 6 18.17 48.52 5.24
C LEU A 6 18.71 47.13 5.59
N ILE A 7 18.10 46.39 6.51
CA ILE A 7 18.31 44.94 6.66
C ILE A 7 16.98 44.33 7.12
N ALA A 8 16.02 44.26 6.22
CA ALA A 8 14.79 43.50 6.45
C ALA A 8 14.06 43.22 5.13
N LEU A 9 14.77 42.83 4.08
CA LEU A 9 14.15 42.50 2.79
C LEU A 9 15.03 41.55 1.96
N LEU A 10 15.48 40.43 2.53
CA LEU A 10 16.17 39.36 1.79
C LEU A 10 15.96 37.96 2.40
N ALA A 11 14.76 37.69 2.90
CA ALA A 11 14.38 36.33 3.34
C ALA A 11 13.08 35.83 2.66
N ALA A 12 12.66 36.49 1.59
CA ALA A 12 11.44 36.11 0.84
C ALA A 12 11.72 35.77 -0.64
N GLY A 13 12.88 35.17 -0.92
CA GLY A 13 13.28 34.98 -2.29
C GLY A 13 13.99 33.68 -2.60
N ALA A 14 13.39 32.53 -2.33
CA ALA A 14 13.75 31.28 -2.99
C ALA A 14 12.71 30.18 -2.70
N LEU A 15 11.41 30.44 -2.83
CA LEU A 15 10.52 29.43 -3.35
C LEU A 15 10.86 29.39 -4.85
N ALA A 16 11.90 28.65 -5.20
CA ALA A 16 12.12 28.22 -6.56
C ALA A 16 10.76 27.68 -7.02
N ALA A 17 10.25 28.17 -8.16
CA ALA A 17 9.02 27.66 -8.71
C ALA A 17 9.18 26.16 -8.85
N ALA A 18 8.65 25.38 -7.91
CA ALA A 18 8.57 23.94 -8.05
C ALA A 18 7.91 23.71 -9.41
N GLY A 19 8.63 23.12 -10.36
CA GLY A 19 8.14 22.93 -11.71
C GLY A 19 6.86 22.13 -11.60
N GLN A 20 5.84 22.49 -12.38
CA GLN A 20 4.57 21.79 -12.40
C GLN A 20 4.79 20.28 -12.63
N VAL A 21 4.22 19.41 -11.79
CA VAL A 21 4.36 17.95 -11.93
C VAL A 21 3.41 17.47 -13.02
N THR A 22 3.88 17.45 -14.25
CA THR A 22 3.09 16.96 -15.37
C THR A 22 2.95 15.44 -15.35
N TYR A 23 1.93 14.90 -16.02
CA TYR A 23 1.80 13.45 -16.21
C TYR A 23 3.04 12.83 -16.86
N GLU A 24 3.70 13.55 -17.77
CA GLU A 24 4.96 13.10 -18.40
C GLU A 24 6.10 12.91 -17.38
N ARG A 25 6.20 13.78 -16.34
CA ARG A 25 7.17 13.59 -15.26
C ARG A 25 6.86 12.34 -14.45
N LEU A 26 5.57 12.07 -14.17
CA LEU A 26 5.14 10.85 -13.45
C LEU A 26 5.44 9.58 -14.25
N LEU A 27 5.21 9.58 -15.57
CA LEU A 27 5.56 8.47 -16.46
C LEU A 27 7.06 8.19 -16.49
N ASN A 28 7.87 9.23 -16.40
CA ASN A 28 9.32 9.17 -16.46
C ASN A 28 9.99 9.35 -15.10
N ALA A 29 9.30 9.03 -13.99
CA ALA A 29 9.81 9.23 -12.64
C ALA A 29 11.22 8.63 -12.42
N GLU A 30 11.55 7.53 -13.08
CA GLU A 30 12.87 6.90 -13.01
C GLU A 30 13.99 7.75 -13.62
N ARG A 31 13.65 8.69 -14.52
CA ARG A 31 14.61 9.64 -15.13
C ARG A 31 14.85 10.86 -14.22
N GLU A 32 14.05 11.00 -13.18
CA GLU A 32 14.19 12.04 -12.17
C GLU A 32 14.51 11.44 -10.78
N PRO A 33 15.61 10.68 -10.62
CA PRO A 33 15.88 9.92 -9.39
C PRO A 33 16.09 10.78 -8.15
N GLY A 34 16.26 12.10 -8.31
CA GLY A 34 16.29 13.07 -7.21
C GLY A 34 14.92 13.31 -6.57
N ASN A 35 13.84 12.91 -7.22
CA ASN A 35 12.47 13.05 -6.77
C ASN A 35 11.89 11.69 -6.34
N TRP A 36 10.77 11.71 -5.59
CA TRP A 36 9.95 10.56 -5.28
C TRP A 36 8.49 10.92 -5.55
N LEU A 37 8.04 10.73 -6.81
CA LEU A 37 6.86 11.39 -7.35
C LEU A 37 5.53 10.66 -7.10
N THR A 38 5.59 9.35 -6.80
CA THR A 38 4.39 8.52 -6.58
C THR A 38 4.51 7.70 -5.31
N TYR A 39 3.42 7.08 -4.86
CA TYR A 39 3.40 6.22 -3.68
C TYR A 39 4.51 5.15 -3.68
N SER A 40 4.75 4.49 -4.82
CA SER A 40 5.77 3.43 -4.96
C SER A 40 7.05 3.88 -5.69
N GLY A 41 7.22 5.18 -5.94
CA GLY A 41 8.34 5.76 -6.69
C GLY A 41 8.15 5.73 -8.20
N ASN A 42 7.47 4.70 -8.74
CA ASN A 42 7.07 4.59 -10.14
C ASN A 42 5.69 3.91 -10.26
N TYR A 43 5.15 3.85 -11.46
CA TYR A 43 3.86 3.20 -11.75
C TYR A 43 3.89 1.67 -11.67
N SER A 44 5.08 1.06 -11.76
CA SER A 44 5.25 -0.40 -11.71
C SER A 44 5.26 -0.99 -10.30
N GLY A 45 5.11 -0.17 -9.26
CA GLY A 45 5.05 -0.66 -7.88
C GLY A 45 6.39 -1.11 -7.29
N HIS A 46 7.53 -0.76 -7.91
CA HIS A 46 8.84 -1.33 -7.57
C HIS A 46 9.38 -0.91 -6.22
N ARG A 47 9.03 0.27 -5.72
CA ARG A 47 9.64 0.87 -4.52
C ARG A 47 11.18 0.76 -4.56
N TYR A 48 11.70 1.13 -5.72
CA TYR A 48 13.11 1.12 -6.08
C TYR A 48 13.61 2.54 -6.38
N SER A 49 14.77 2.89 -5.84
CA SER A 49 15.44 4.15 -6.18
C SER A 49 16.67 3.87 -7.07
N PRO A 50 16.80 4.52 -8.24
CA PRO A 50 18.01 4.41 -9.07
C PRO A 50 19.22 5.17 -8.49
N LEU A 51 19.11 5.82 -7.34
CA LEU A 51 20.23 6.46 -6.64
C LEU A 51 21.16 5.42 -6.02
N ASP A 52 22.47 5.63 -6.15
CA ASP A 52 23.55 4.73 -5.71
C ASP A 52 24.69 5.40 -4.92
N GLU A 53 24.56 6.70 -4.61
CA GLU A 53 25.54 7.38 -3.76
C GLU A 53 25.66 6.68 -2.40
N ILE A 54 24.52 6.28 -1.80
CA ILE A 54 24.48 5.42 -0.63
C ILE A 54 24.46 3.98 -1.11
N ASN A 55 25.53 3.22 -0.80
CA ASN A 55 25.74 1.87 -1.30
C ASN A 55 26.40 0.96 -0.25
N ARG A 56 26.60 -0.31 -0.60
CA ARG A 56 27.18 -1.33 0.30
C ARG A 56 28.55 -0.94 0.88
N GLY A 57 29.34 -0.14 0.17
CA GLY A 57 30.69 0.26 0.59
C GLY A 57 30.71 1.39 1.62
N ASN A 58 29.64 2.19 1.72
CA ASN A 58 29.62 3.39 2.55
C ASN A 58 28.41 3.53 3.48
N VAL A 59 27.44 2.60 3.42
CA VAL A 59 26.21 2.66 4.23
C VAL A 59 26.47 2.73 5.74
N THR A 60 27.62 2.23 6.21
CA THR A 60 28.07 2.36 7.62
C THR A 60 28.31 3.80 8.05
N ASN A 61 28.44 4.73 7.11
CA ASN A 61 28.63 6.16 7.36
C ASN A 61 27.30 6.94 7.33
N LEU A 62 26.15 6.26 7.26
CA LEU A 62 24.87 6.93 7.40
C LEU A 62 24.67 7.48 8.80
N GLU A 63 24.22 8.74 8.85
CA GLU A 63 23.82 9.41 10.08
C GLU A 63 22.48 10.12 9.89
N MET A 64 21.77 10.36 10.98
CA MET A 64 20.54 11.14 10.97
C MET A 64 20.87 12.60 10.68
N LYS A 65 20.24 13.16 9.63
CA LYS A 65 20.40 14.57 9.24
C LYS A 65 19.37 15.46 9.92
N TRP A 66 18.13 14.99 9.99
CA TRP A 66 17.05 15.68 10.69
C TRP A 66 15.96 14.71 11.13
N ALA A 67 15.15 15.14 12.07
CA ALA A 67 13.90 14.50 12.46
C ALA A 67 12.82 15.56 12.57
N TYR A 68 11.61 15.24 12.11
CA TYR A 68 10.43 16.08 12.24
C TYR A 68 9.37 15.37 13.07
N GLN A 69 9.01 15.96 14.22
CA GLN A 69 7.98 15.41 15.11
C GLN A 69 6.59 15.74 14.58
N MET A 70 5.80 14.72 14.27
CA MET A 70 4.39 14.84 13.95
C MET A 70 3.56 15.12 15.20
N ARG A 71 2.38 15.72 15.02
CA ARG A 71 1.46 16.00 16.13
C ARG A 71 0.61 14.80 16.52
N SER A 72 0.32 13.93 15.54
CA SER A 72 -0.51 12.75 15.75
C SER A 72 0.19 11.72 16.63
N LEU A 73 -0.56 11.12 17.55
CA LEU A 73 -0.11 9.96 18.33
C LEU A 73 -0.51 8.63 17.68
N HIS A 74 -1.28 8.68 16.60
CA HIS A 74 -1.63 7.49 15.83
C HIS A 74 -0.45 7.00 14.99
N LYS A 75 -0.52 5.74 14.60
CA LYS A 75 0.47 5.07 13.76
C LYS A 75 0.67 5.80 12.43
N LEU A 76 1.92 6.10 12.07
CA LEU A 76 2.28 6.73 10.80
C LEU A 76 2.47 5.66 9.72
N GLU A 77 1.56 5.63 8.75
CA GLU A 77 1.64 4.76 7.57
C GLU A 77 1.93 5.56 6.28
N THR A 78 2.25 6.83 6.41
CA THR A 78 2.50 7.72 5.28
C THR A 78 3.71 7.30 4.46
N THR A 79 3.59 7.33 3.14
CA THR A 79 4.72 7.42 2.22
C THR A 79 4.83 8.87 1.77
N PRO A 80 5.85 9.62 2.19
CA PRO A 80 6.08 10.97 1.68
C PRO A 80 6.36 10.94 0.17
N ILE A 81 5.96 12.00 -0.53
CA ILE A 81 6.47 12.29 -1.88
C ILE A 81 7.45 13.47 -1.81
N VAL A 82 8.44 13.48 -2.70
CA VAL A 82 9.43 14.55 -2.79
C VAL A 82 9.47 15.09 -4.21
N VAL A 83 9.29 16.38 -4.34
CA VAL A 83 9.27 17.10 -5.61
C VAL A 83 10.16 18.34 -5.51
N ASP A 84 11.23 18.36 -6.29
CA ASP A 84 12.13 19.51 -6.44
C ASP A 84 12.58 20.11 -5.09
N GLY A 85 12.91 19.22 -4.13
CA GLY A 85 13.38 19.57 -2.79
C GLY A 85 12.28 19.87 -1.75
N ILE A 86 11.00 19.75 -2.11
CA ILE A 86 9.87 19.85 -1.19
C ILE A 86 9.33 18.45 -0.90
N MET A 87 9.23 18.09 0.38
CA MET A 87 8.62 16.85 0.84
C MET A 87 7.19 17.10 1.30
N TYR A 88 6.24 16.29 0.81
CA TYR A 88 4.86 16.29 1.27
C TYR A 88 4.57 14.98 1.99
N ALA A 89 4.14 15.08 3.23
CA ALA A 89 3.82 13.93 4.08
C ALA A 89 2.44 14.10 4.71
N THR A 90 1.76 12.99 4.99
CA THR A 90 0.51 13.00 5.74
C THR A 90 0.74 12.55 7.18
N GLN A 91 -0.11 13.01 8.09
CA GLN A 91 -0.25 12.44 9.42
C GLN A 91 -1.73 12.18 9.74
N PRO A 92 -2.04 11.16 10.51
CA PRO A 92 -3.41 10.91 10.95
C PRO A 92 -4.03 12.10 11.73
N PRO A 93 -5.36 12.32 11.61
CA PRO A 93 -6.24 11.59 10.70
C PRO A 93 -6.05 11.99 9.23
N ASN A 94 -5.91 13.26 8.89
CA ASN A 94 -5.85 13.75 7.51
C ASN A 94 -5.16 15.13 7.41
N ASP A 95 -4.05 15.32 8.11
CA ASP A 95 -3.22 16.51 7.91
C ASP A 95 -2.21 16.26 6.78
N VAL A 96 -1.86 17.32 6.06
CA VAL A 96 -0.76 17.34 5.08
C VAL A 96 0.28 18.37 5.51
N ILE A 97 1.54 18.00 5.44
CA ILE A 97 2.66 18.87 5.83
C ILE A 97 3.62 18.96 4.65
N ALA A 98 4.01 20.18 4.28
CA ALA A 98 5.09 20.43 3.33
C ALA A 98 6.36 20.83 4.10
N LEU A 99 7.45 20.13 3.81
CA LEU A 99 8.75 20.32 4.45
C LEU A 99 9.84 20.62 3.42
N ASP A 100 10.83 21.38 3.79
CA ASP A 100 12.12 21.41 3.10
C ASP A 100 12.75 20.00 3.25
N ALA A 101 12.93 19.30 2.15
CA ALA A 101 13.40 17.91 2.16
C ALA A 101 14.85 17.78 2.64
N ARG A 102 15.66 18.85 2.60
CA ARG A 102 17.03 18.89 3.08
C ARG A 102 17.14 19.09 4.59
N THR A 103 16.25 19.93 5.16
CA THR A 103 16.38 20.39 6.54
C THR A 103 15.27 19.94 7.47
N GLY A 104 14.14 19.45 6.94
CA GLY A 104 12.95 19.11 7.70
C GLY A 104 12.15 20.33 8.21
N GLN A 105 12.50 21.56 7.77
CA GLN A 105 11.76 22.76 8.17
C GLN A 105 10.40 22.82 7.49
N PRO A 106 9.29 23.07 8.24
CA PRO A 106 7.97 23.14 7.65
C PRO A 106 7.76 24.44 6.89
N PHE A 107 7.18 24.33 5.67
CA PHE A 107 6.69 25.47 4.90
C PHE A 107 5.26 25.80 5.26
N TRP A 108 4.37 24.77 5.29
CA TRP A 108 2.96 24.90 5.64
C TRP A 108 2.40 23.56 6.15
N THR A 109 1.24 23.64 6.80
CA THR A 109 0.45 22.48 7.25
C THR A 109 -1.02 22.72 6.95
N TYR A 110 -1.64 21.80 6.23
CA TYR A 110 -3.10 21.69 6.11
C TYR A 110 -3.63 20.78 7.21
N ARG A 111 -4.77 21.15 7.80
CA ARG A 111 -5.46 20.36 8.83
C ARG A 111 -6.92 20.20 8.48
N ARG A 112 -7.37 18.95 8.42
CA ARG A 112 -8.79 18.64 8.26
C ARG A 112 -9.42 18.36 9.61
N GLN A 113 -10.55 18.99 9.87
CA GLN A 113 -11.40 18.60 10.99
C GLN A 113 -12.22 17.39 10.55
N ILE A 114 -12.15 16.33 11.34
CA ILE A 114 -12.88 15.09 11.11
C ILE A 114 -14.10 15.08 12.02
N PRO A 115 -15.28 14.69 11.53
CA PRO A 115 -16.45 14.50 12.39
C PRO A 115 -16.18 13.50 13.52
N ASP A 116 -16.71 13.77 14.71
CA ASP A 116 -16.46 12.96 15.91
C ASP A 116 -17.06 11.54 15.81
N ASP A 117 -18.03 11.34 14.91
CA ASP A 117 -18.73 10.08 14.68
C ASP A 117 -18.09 9.21 13.58
N VAL A 118 -16.94 9.60 13.01
CA VAL A 118 -16.21 8.77 12.03
C VAL A 118 -15.72 7.49 12.70
N ARG A 119 -16.11 6.35 12.13
CA ARG A 119 -15.65 5.03 12.53
C ARG A 119 -14.78 4.42 11.42
N VAL A 120 -13.66 3.85 11.81
CA VAL A 120 -12.74 3.13 10.94
C VAL A 120 -12.24 1.88 11.64
N CYS A 121 -12.04 0.77 10.95
CA CYS A 121 -11.69 -0.51 11.58
C CYS A 121 -10.33 -0.48 12.29
N CYS A 122 -9.32 0.03 11.62
CA CYS A 122 -7.91 -0.26 11.92
C CYS A 122 -7.13 0.98 12.36
N GLY A 123 -7.83 2.04 12.75
CA GLY A 123 -7.31 3.33 13.17
C GLY A 123 -7.43 4.41 12.11
N GLN A 124 -7.23 5.65 12.53
CA GLN A 124 -7.28 6.82 11.66
C GLN A 124 -6.00 6.90 10.82
N ILE A 125 -5.98 6.23 9.67
CA ILE A 125 -4.80 6.05 8.83
C ILE A 125 -4.90 6.92 7.59
N ASN A 126 -3.76 7.50 7.18
CA ASN A 126 -3.57 8.12 5.88
C ASN A 126 -2.20 7.71 5.31
N ARG A 127 -2.16 7.17 4.09
CA ARG A 127 -0.94 6.61 3.49
C ARG A 127 -0.21 7.55 2.56
N GLY A 128 -0.70 8.77 2.35
CA GLY A 128 0.01 9.77 1.57
C GLY A 128 -0.88 10.56 0.62
N VAL A 129 -0.23 11.37 -0.19
CA VAL A 129 -0.86 12.20 -1.22
C VAL A 129 -0.36 11.79 -2.61
N ALA A 130 -1.13 12.15 -3.64
CA ALA A 130 -0.67 12.17 -5.02
C ALA A 130 -0.51 13.63 -5.49
N ILE A 131 0.29 13.86 -6.53
CA ILE A 131 0.51 15.20 -7.09
C ILE A 131 0.32 15.19 -8.60
N LEU A 132 -0.41 16.18 -9.11
CA LEU A 132 -0.52 16.48 -10.54
C LEU A 132 -0.62 17.99 -10.73
N GLY A 133 0.17 18.54 -11.65
CA GLY A 133 0.29 19.98 -11.83
C GLY A 133 0.91 20.62 -10.58
N ASP A 134 0.19 21.55 -10.00
CA ASP A 134 0.48 22.23 -8.74
C ASP A 134 -0.51 21.85 -7.63
N ARG A 135 -1.15 20.66 -7.75
CA ARG A 135 -2.19 20.19 -6.83
C ARG A 135 -1.78 18.88 -6.17
N LEU A 136 -1.97 18.83 -4.85
CA LEU A 136 -1.91 17.60 -4.07
C LEU A 136 -3.32 17.04 -3.91
N HIS A 137 -3.47 15.74 -4.07
CA HIS A 137 -4.74 15.04 -3.89
C HIS A 137 -4.62 14.08 -2.71
N MET A 138 -5.57 14.16 -1.78
CA MET A 138 -5.59 13.37 -0.55
C MET A 138 -6.97 12.75 -0.33
N GLY A 139 -7.02 11.43 -0.10
CA GLY A 139 -8.21 10.80 0.44
C GLY A 139 -8.32 10.98 1.95
N THR A 140 -9.54 10.94 2.50
CA THR A 140 -9.78 11.21 3.92
C THR A 140 -10.60 10.13 4.60
N VAL A 141 -10.46 9.96 5.93
CA VAL A 141 -11.18 8.94 6.69
C VAL A 141 -12.69 9.22 6.81
N ASP A 142 -13.11 10.45 6.55
CA ASP A 142 -14.51 10.84 6.38
C ASP A 142 -14.99 10.72 4.94
N ALA A 143 -14.34 9.86 4.14
CA ALA A 143 -14.68 9.47 2.78
C ALA A 143 -14.79 10.64 1.79
N HIS A 144 -13.89 11.62 1.86
CA HIS A 144 -13.73 12.69 0.89
C HIS A 144 -12.44 12.52 0.07
N LEU A 145 -12.39 13.18 -1.07
CA LEU A 145 -11.19 13.45 -1.84
C LEU A 145 -10.98 14.96 -1.89
N VAL A 146 -9.79 15.41 -1.48
CA VAL A 146 -9.45 16.82 -1.34
C VAL A 146 -8.28 17.19 -2.25
N ALA A 147 -8.39 18.26 -3.02
CA ALA A 147 -7.28 18.86 -3.73
C ALA A 147 -6.77 20.10 -2.99
N LEU A 148 -5.46 20.16 -2.79
CA LEU A 148 -4.76 21.25 -2.14
C LEU A 148 -3.80 21.92 -3.13
N ASP A 149 -3.66 23.22 -3.06
CA ASP A 149 -2.56 23.93 -3.71
C ASP A 149 -1.22 23.52 -3.08
N ALA A 150 -0.32 22.96 -3.86
CA ALA A 150 0.93 22.36 -3.38
C ALA A 150 1.89 23.40 -2.75
N ARG A 151 1.75 24.69 -3.08
CA ARG A 151 2.61 25.76 -2.56
C ARG A 151 2.13 26.30 -1.23
N SER A 152 0.82 26.28 -0.98
CA SER A 152 0.22 26.95 0.18
C SER A 152 -0.60 26.05 1.10
N GLY A 153 -0.94 24.84 0.68
CA GLY A 153 -1.84 23.94 1.40
C GLY A 153 -3.31 24.38 1.42
N ARG A 154 -3.69 25.40 0.61
CA ARG A 154 -5.08 25.84 0.55
C ARG A 154 -5.92 24.85 -0.25
N VAL A 155 -7.14 24.62 0.23
CA VAL A 155 -8.12 23.78 -0.47
C VAL A 155 -8.50 24.43 -1.80
N ILE A 156 -8.41 23.67 -2.88
CA ILE A 156 -8.88 24.04 -4.23
C ILE A 156 -10.30 23.51 -4.42
N TRP A 157 -10.50 22.22 -4.13
CA TRP A 157 -11.81 21.58 -4.11
C TRP A 157 -11.83 20.43 -3.07
N ASP A 158 -13.02 20.07 -2.63
CA ASP A 158 -13.28 19.02 -1.63
C ASP A 158 -14.59 18.34 -2.02
N VAL A 159 -14.53 17.05 -2.36
CA VAL A 159 -15.68 16.30 -2.85
C VAL A 159 -15.93 15.06 -2.00
N GLU A 160 -17.19 14.80 -1.68
CA GLU A 160 -17.61 13.58 -1.01
C GLU A 160 -17.52 12.41 -2.00
N VAL A 161 -16.77 11.37 -1.62
CA VAL A 161 -16.65 10.10 -2.37
C VAL A 161 -17.89 9.26 -2.11
N THR A 162 -18.28 9.15 -0.84
CA THR A 162 -19.46 8.41 -0.37
C THR A 162 -19.75 8.73 1.09
N ASP A 163 -20.91 8.29 1.62
CA ASP A 163 -21.28 8.52 3.02
C ASP A 163 -20.44 7.66 3.99
N TYR A 164 -19.57 8.30 4.76
CA TYR A 164 -18.72 7.65 5.76
C TYR A 164 -19.51 6.98 6.89
N ARG A 165 -20.75 7.44 7.18
CA ARG A 165 -21.61 6.85 8.24
C ARG A 165 -22.00 5.42 7.93
N SER A 166 -21.91 5.02 6.66
CA SER A 166 -22.11 3.63 6.24
C SER A 166 -20.84 2.76 6.41
N GLY A 167 -19.77 3.28 7.02
CA GLY A 167 -18.52 2.56 7.28
C GLY A 167 -17.45 2.74 6.20
N TYR A 168 -17.66 3.62 5.22
CA TYR A 168 -16.65 3.91 4.20
C TYR A 168 -15.59 4.89 4.69
N ALA A 169 -14.34 4.71 4.22
CA ALA A 169 -13.24 5.64 4.42
C ALA A 169 -12.28 5.60 3.24
N VAL A 170 -11.47 6.65 3.05
CA VAL A 170 -10.35 6.64 2.09
C VAL A 170 -9.04 6.70 2.87
N THR A 171 -8.27 5.61 2.84
CA THR A 171 -7.01 5.47 3.60
C THR A 171 -5.78 5.30 2.71
N ALA A 172 -5.98 4.98 1.42
CA ALA A 172 -4.93 4.86 0.42
C ALA A 172 -4.37 6.24 0.01
N ALA A 173 -3.11 6.28 -0.40
CA ALA A 173 -2.64 7.37 -1.25
C ALA A 173 -3.32 7.24 -2.63
N PRO A 174 -3.92 8.31 -3.18
CA PRO A 174 -4.47 8.26 -4.52
C PRO A 174 -3.41 7.96 -5.59
N LEU A 175 -3.81 7.42 -6.73
CA LEU A 175 -2.93 7.20 -7.88
C LEU A 175 -3.31 8.16 -9.01
N VAL A 176 -2.38 8.98 -9.47
CA VAL A 176 -2.59 9.79 -10.69
C VAL A 176 -2.45 8.90 -11.90
N VAL A 177 -3.42 8.95 -12.82
CA VAL A 177 -3.35 8.29 -14.12
C VAL A 177 -3.86 9.27 -15.18
N LYS A 178 -2.95 9.78 -16.03
CA LYS A 178 -3.26 10.85 -17.00
C LYS A 178 -3.78 12.11 -16.29
N ASP A 179 -5.02 12.48 -16.57
CA ASP A 179 -5.78 13.61 -16.03
C ASP A 179 -6.70 13.19 -14.85
N LYS A 180 -6.58 11.94 -14.39
CA LYS A 180 -7.48 11.37 -13.38
C LYS A 180 -6.77 11.02 -12.09
N ILE A 181 -7.52 11.11 -11.00
CA ILE A 181 -7.14 10.67 -9.67
C ILE A 181 -7.92 9.40 -9.35
N ILE A 182 -7.21 8.28 -9.25
CA ILE A 182 -7.80 6.97 -8.91
C ILE A 182 -7.82 6.81 -7.40
N VAL A 183 -8.99 6.48 -6.85
CA VAL A 183 -9.26 6.44 -5.42
C VAL A 183 -9.92 5.13 -5.04
N GLY A 184 -9.28 4.38 -4.17
CA GLY A 184 -9.85 3.19 -3.53
C GLY A 184 -10.46 3.51 -2.17
N ILE A 185 -11.35 2.65 -1.69
CA ILE A 185 -12.06 2.81 -0.40
C ILE A 185 -11.76 1.65 0.56
N ALA A 186 -11.82 1.96 1.86
CA ALA A 186 -11.80 1.02 2.98
C ALA A 186 -13.20 0.82 3.54
N GLY A 187 -13.40 -0.19 4.40
CA GLY A 187 -14.63 -0.43 5.11
C GLY A 187 -15.20 -1.85 4.92
N GLY A 188 -14.40 -2.83 4.48
CA GLY A 188 -14.83 -4.23 4.31
C GLY A 188 -15.56 -4.75 5.53
N GLU A 189 -15.00 -4.49 6.71
CA GLU A 189 -15.50 -4.91 8.02
C GLU A 189 -16.87 -4.33 8.42
N PHE A 190 -17.37 -3.36 7.67
CA PHE A 190 -18.70 -2.79 7.86
C PHE A 190 -19.74 -3.33 6.85
N GLY A 191 -19.36 -4.34 6.05
CA GLY A 191 -20.25 -4.89 5.02
C GLY A 191 -20.66 -3.86 3.97
N ILE A 192 -19.72 -3.05 3.52
CA ILE A 192 -19.94 -2.10 2.42
C ILE A 192 -20.03 -2.83 1.07
N ARG A 193 -20.46 -2.15 0.04
CA ARG A 193 -20.26 -2.59 -1.36
C ARG A 193 -19.04 -1.88 -1.93
N GLY A 194 -17.92 -2.62 -2.07
CA GLY A 194 -16.64 -2.06 -2.50
C GLY A 194 -16.67 -1.45 -3.90
N PHE A 195 -15.79 -0.48 -4.13
CA PHE A 195 -15.61 0.15 -5.45
C PHE A 195 -14.24 0.78 -5.61
N LEU A 196 -13.89 1.09 -6.86
CA LEU A 196 -12.76 1.95 -7.25
C LEU A 196 -13.30 3.08 -8.11
N ASP A 197 -12.89 4.31 -7.80
CA ASP A 197 -13.32 5.52 -8.50
C ASP A 197 -12.17 6.20 -9.24
N ALA A 198 -12.51 6.92 -10.32
CA ALA A 198 -11.66 7.92 -10.92
C ALA A 198 -12.34 9.29 -10.90
N TYR A 199 -11.57 10.31 -10.55
CA TYR A 199 -11.99 11.69 -10.53
C TYR A 199 -11.13 12.52 -11.49
N ASP A 200 -11.74 13.48 -12.17
CA ASP A 200 -11.02 14.51 -12.90
C ASP A 200 -10.15 15.32 -11.93
N ALA A 201 -8.85 15.42 -12.20
CA ALA A 201 -7.89 16.04 -11.29
C ALA A 201 -8.09 17.57 -11.17
N GLU A 202 -8.71 18.21 -12.17
CA GLU A 202 -8.92 19.65 -12.18
C GLU A 202 -10.20 20.04 -11.44
N THR A 203 -11.28 19.31 -11.68
CA THR A 203 -12.62 19.68 -11.21
C THR A 203 -13.08 18.91 -9.97
N GLY A 204 -12.53 17.71 -9.73
CA GLY A 204 -13.02 16.80 -8.71
C GLY A 204 -14.30 16.05 -9.12
N GLU A 205 -14.76 16.19 -10.37
CA GLU A 205 -15.90 15.44 -10.88
C GLU A 205 -15.54 13.97 -11.06
N ARG A 206 -16.44 13.06 -10.64
CA ARG A 206 -16.23 11.62 -10.82
C ARG A 206 -16.38 11.24 -12.29
N ALA A 207 -15.29 10.73 -12.90
CA ALA A 207 -15.25 10.29 -14.29
C ALA A 207 -15.90 8.90 -14.46
N TRP A 208 -15.58 7.95 -13.57
CA TRP A 208 -16.16 6.62 -13.55
C TRP A 208 -16.08 5.98 -12.16
N ARG A 209 -16.94 4.95 -11.93
CA ARG A 209 -16.90 4.04 -10.78
C ARG A 209 -16.97 2.60 -11.26
N PHE A 210 -16.11 1.75 -10.73
CA PHE A 210 -16.18 0.30 -10.85
C PHE A 210 -16.51 -0.31 -9.49
N TYR A 211 -17.64 -1.01 -9.39
CA TYR A 211 -17.99 -1.76 -8.19
C TYR A 211 -17.24 -3.08 -8.19
N THR A 212 -16.50 -3.36 -7.11
CA THR A 212 -15.76 -4.62 -6.90
C THR A 212 -16.70 -5.79 -6.59
N ILE A 213 -17.95 -5.49 -6.27
CA ILE A 213 -19.01 -6.48 -6.10
C ILE A 213 -20.08 -6.22 -7.15
N PRO A 214 -20.27 -7.15 -8.11
CA PRO A 214 -21.28 -7.00 -9.16
C PRO A 214 -22.69 -6.91 -8.60
N GLY A 215 -23.51 -6.03 -9.19
CA GLY A 215 -24.92 -5.93 -8.89
C GLY A 215 -25.75 -7.00 -9.60
N ALA A 216 -27.03 -7.08 -9.26
CA ALA A 216 -27.94 -8.05 -9.86
C ALA A 216 -27.94 -7.98 -11.40
N GLY A 217 -27.63 -9.09 -12.06
CA GLY A 217 -27.56 -9.22 -13.52
C GLY A 217 -26.22 -8.78 -14.13
N GLU A 218 -25.26 -8.30 -13.35
CA GLU A 218 -23.89 -8.04 -13.79
C GLU A 218 -23.06 -9.34 -13.73
N PRO A 219 -22.10 -9.56 -14.64
CA PRO A 219 -21.21 -10.73 -14.61
C PRO A 219 -20.46 -10.85 -13.29
N GLY A 220 -20.47 -12.05 -12.69
CA GLY A 220 -19.87 -12.33 -11.36
C GLY A 220 -20.88 -12.28 -10.21
N ASN A 221 -22.06 -11.67 -10.38
CA ASN A 221 -23.10 -11.64 -9.33
C ASN A 221 -23.63 -13.04 -8.99
N GLU A 222 -23.63 -13.96 -9.94
CA GLU A 222 -24.01 -15.36 -9.77
C GLU A 222 -23.12 -16.13 -8.78
N THR A 223 -21.97 -15.57 -8.43
CA THR A 223 -21.06 -16.14 -7.42
C THR A 223 -21.39 -15.73 -5.99
N TRP A 224 -22.49 -14.99 -5.80
CA TRP A 224 -22.98 -14.54 -4.50
C TRP A 224 -24.33 -15.20 -4.18
N LEU A 225 -24.45 -15.76 -2.97
CA LEU A 225 -25.72 -16.38 -2.54
C LEU A 225 -26.78 -15.30 -2.28
N GLY A 226 -27.86 -15.32 -3.07
CA GLY A 226 -29.02 -14.44 -2.87
C GLY A 226 -28.63 -12.94 -2.90
N ASP A 227 -28.94 -12.24 -1.82
CA ASP A 227 -28.69 -10.81 -1.67
C ASP A 227 -27.36 -10.47 -0.93
N SER A 228 -26.53 -11.47 -0.62
CA SER A 228 -25.27 -11.26 0.14
C SER A 228 -24.30 -10.29 -0.54
N TRP A 229 -24.40 -10.11 -1.86
CA TRP A 229 -23.62 -9.14 -2.63
C TRP A 229 -23.86 -7.68 -2.19
N LYS A 230 -25.00 -7.36 -1.58
CA LYS A 230 -25.34 -5.98 -1.16
C LYS A 230 -24.44 -5.46 -0.05
N THR A 231 -23.94 -6.38 0.78
CA THR A 231 -23.10 -6.10 1.95
C THR A 231 -21.78 -6.88 1.87
N GLY A 232 -21.30 -7.14 0.65
CA GLY A 232 -20.29 -8.14 0.37
C GLY A 232 -18.84 -7.71 0.62
N GLY A 233 -18.55 -6.50 1.07
CA GLY A 233 -17.16 -6.05 1.38
C GLY A 233 -16.35 -5.70 0.13
N ALA A 234 -15.26 -6.40 -0.13
CA ALA A 234 -14.30 -6.23 -1.24
C ALA A 234 -13.76 -4.80 -1.40
N PRO A 235 -13.21 -4.18 -0.33
CA PRO A 235 -12.65 -2.84 -0.36
C PRO A 235 -11.39 -2.76 -1.25
N THR A 236 -10.95 -1.52 -1.56
CA THR A 236 -9.82 -1.23 -2.47
C THR A 236 -8.79 -0.32 -1.79
N TRP A 237 -8.49 -0.56 -0.55
CA TRP A 237 -7.88 0.34 0.43
C TRP A 237 -6.36 0.52 0.36
N VAL A 238 -5.67 -0.09 -0.61
CA VAL A 238 -4.24 0.13 -0.88
C VAL A 238 -4.04 0.56 -2.33
N THR A 239 -3.04 1.42 -2.56
CA THR A 239 -2.73 1.99 -3.87
C THR A 239 -2.27 0.90 -4.86
N GLY A 240 -2.85 0.90 -6.06
CA GLY A 240 -2.52 -0.03 -7.14
C GLY A 240 -1.31 0.38 -7.98
N ALA A 241 -1.19 -0.24 -9.16
CA ALA A 241 -0.17 0.03 -10.17
C ALA A 241 -0.81 0.37 -11.53
N PHE A 242 -0.04 0.93 -12.45
CA PHE A 242 -0.50 1.32 -13.78
C PHE A 242 0.51 0.95 -14.86
N ASP A 243 0.05 0.32 -15.94
CA ASP A 243 0.84 0.10 -17.15
C ASP A 243 0.39 1.09 -18.24
N PRO A 244 1.22 2.09 -18.58
CA PRO A 244 0.87 3.08 -19.58
C PRO A 244 0.79 2.52 -21.01
N ASP A 245 1.55 1.48 -21.33
CA ASP A 245 1.56 0.86 -22.66
C ASP A 245 0.27 0.10 -22.94
N LEU A 246 -0.27 -0.56 -21.90
CA LEU A 246 -1.51 -1.33 -21.96
C LEU A 246 -2.74 -0.47 -21.62
N ASN A 247 -2.53 0.71 -21.05
CA ASN A 247 -3.58 1.57 -20.48
C ASN A 247 -4.40 0.85 -19.41
N LEU A 248 -3.75 0.02 -18.58
CA LEU A 248 -4.39 -0.79 -17.55
C LEU A 248 -3.97 -0.37 -16.14
N ILE A 249 -4.97 -0.18 -15.28
CA ILE A 249 -4.81 -0.05 -13.84
C ILE A 249 -4.96 -1.44 -13.22
N TYR A 250 -4.01 -1.84 -12.37
CA TYR A 250 -4.08 -3.06 -11.56
C TYR A 250 -4.33 -2.70 -10.11
N TRP A 251 -5.39 -3.28 -9.54
CA TRP A 251 -5.76 -2.95 -8.17
C TRP A 251 -6.18 -4.19 -7.40
N GLY A 252 -5.74 -4.29 -6.14
CA GLY A 252 -6.14 -5.36 -5.26
C GLY A 252 -7.47 -5.08 -4.59
N THR A 253 -8.29 -6.10 -4.44
CA THR A 253 -9.56 -6.05 -3.71
C THR A 253 -9.45 -6.81 -2.40
N GLY A 254 -10.12 -6.34 -1.37
CA GLY A 254 -10.10 -6.93 -0.05
C GLY A 254 -11.10 -8.06 0.12
N ASN A 255 -11.21 -8.47 1.38
CA ASN A 255 -12.03 -9.58 1.84
C ASN A 255 -13.53 -9.41 1.53
N PRO A 256 -14.25 -10.52 1.33
CA PRO A 256 -15.71 -10.49 1.32
C PRO A 256 -16.27 -10.38 2.74
N ALA A 257 -17.42 -9.73 2.92
CA ALA A 257 -18.08 -9.58 4.22
C ALA A 257 -19.34 -10.47 4.32
N PRO A 258 -19.66 -10.98 5.52
CA PRO A 258 -18.90 -10.82 6.76
C PRO A 258 -17.57 -11.58 6.71
N ASP A 259 -16.56 -11.05 7.40
CA ASP A 259 -15.16 -11.46 7.27
C ASP A 259 -14.95 -12.96 7.55
N TRP A 260 -15.48 -13.45 8.68
CA TRP A 260 -15.18 -14.80 9.20
C TRP A 260 -16.38 -15.75 9.18
N ASN A 261 -17.40 -15.47 8.35
CA ASN A 261 -18.52 -16.39 8.14
C ASN A 261 -18.87 -16.52 6.65
N ALA A 262 -18.16 -17.38 5.95
CA ALA A 262 -18.37 -17.62 4.52
C ALA A 262 -19.64 -18.43 4.22
N ASP A 263 -20.26 -19.07 5.21
CA ASP A 263 -21.42 -19.94 5.00
C ASP A 263 -22.69 -19.17 4.62
N ILE A 264 -22.78 -17.88 4.98
CA ILE A 264 -23.93 -17.02 4.62
C ILE A 264 -23.76 -16.31 3.28
N ARG A 265 -22.60 -16.45 2.63
CA ARG A 265 -22.28 -15.89 1.32
C ARG A 265 -21.63 -16.92 0.38
N LEU A 266 -22.23 -18.12 0.31
CA LEU A 266 -21.72 -19.22 -0.53
C LEU A 266 -21.51 -18.78 -1.99
N GLY A 267 -20.52 -19.40 -2.64
CA GLY A 267 -20.01 -19.10 -3.97
C GLY A 267 -18.65 -18.41 -3.88
N ASP A 268 -18.03 -18.11 -5.02
CA ASP A 268 -16.66 -17.57 -5.07
C ASP A 268 -16.55 -16.12 -4.59
N ASN A 269 -17.65 -15.37 -4.56
CA ASN A 269 -17.74 -13.97 -4.12
C ASN A 269 -16.90 -13.00 -4.98
N LEU A 270 -17.05 -13.08 -6.31
CA LEU A 270 -16.34 -12.18 -7.23
C LEU A 270 -16.77 -10.71 -7.02
N TYR A 271 -15.82 -9.75 -7.00
CA TYR A 271 -14.36 -9.86 -7.22
C TYR A 271 -13.60 -9.58 -5.91
N SER A 272 -13.98 -10.20 -4.77
CA SER A 272 -13.19 -10.12 -3.54
C SER A 272 -11.87 -10.87 -3.69
N ASP A 273 -10.89 -10.53 -2.85
CA ASP A 273 -9.57 -11.19 -2.77
C ASP A 273 -8.90 -11.38 -4.14
N SER A 274 -9.00 -10.38 -4.98
CA SER A 274 -8.60 -10.45 -6.38
C SER A 274 -7.63 -9.34 -6.75
N VAL A 275 -6.89 -9.55 -7.85
CA VAL A 275 -6.40 -8.45 -8.66
C VAL A 275 -7.41 -8.20 -9.79
N ILE A 276 -7.80 -6.95 -9.97
CA ILE A 276 -8.62 -6.49 -11.09
C ILE A 276 -7.76 -5.63 -12.01
N ALA A 277 -7.88 -5.85 -13.33
CA ALA A 277 -7.27 -5.01 -14.36
C ALA A 277 -8.36 -4.18 -15.05
N LEU A 278 -8.31 -2.88 -14.88
CA LEU A 278 -9.29 -1.95 -15.42
C LEU A 278 -8.68 -1.07 -16.51
N ASP A 279 -9.46 -0.81 -17.56
CA ASP A 279 -9.16 0.23 -18.53
C ASP A 279 -9.13 1.60 -17.84
N ALA A 280 -8.02 2.31 -17.91
CA ALA A 280 -7.79 3.53 -17.14
C ALA A 280 -8.73 4.68 -17.54
N ASP A 281 -9.20 4.72 -18.77
CA ASP A 281 -10.07 5.79 -19.25
C ASP A 281 -11.52 5.58 -18.87
N THR A 282 -11.97 4.32 -18.81
CA THR A 282 -13.39 3.97 -18.69
C THR A 282 -13.78 3.22 -17.43
N GLY A 283 -12.80 2.72 -16.66
CA GLY A 283 -13.03 1.86 -15.49
C GLY A 283 -13.58 0.47 -15.83
N LYS A 284 -13.62 0.09 -17.11
CA LYS A 284 -14.13 -1.23 -17.51
C LYS A 284 -13.16 -2.34 -17.17
N LEU A 285 -13.66 -3.41 -16.55
CA LEU A 285 -12.91 -4.61 -16.26
C LEU A 285 -12.44 -5.27 -17.58
N LYS A 286 -11.14 -5.55 -17.68
CA LYS A 286 -10.52 -6.31 -18.77
C LYS A 286 -10.33 -7.76 -18.38
N TRP A 287 -9.79 -7.99 -17.17
CA TRP A 287 -9.62 -9.30 -16.58
C TRP A 287 -9.51 -9.18 -15.06
N HIS A 288 -9.67 -10.30 -14.37
CA HIS A 288 -9.39 -10.45 -12.95
C HIS A 288 -8.74 -11.80 -12.68
N TYR A 289 -8.08 -11.90 -11.52
CA TYR A 289 -7.61 -13.18 -10.97
C TYR A 289 -7.90 -13.19 -9.48
N GLN A 290 -8.63 -14.20 -9.00
CA GLN A 290 -9.02 -14.33 -7.60
C GLN A 290 -8.07 -15.25 -6.86
N PHE A 291 -7.41 -14.73 -5.82
CA PHE A 291 -6.41 -15.47 -5.04
C PHE A 291 -7.02 -16.41 -4.00
N THR A 292 -8.14 -16.02 -3.39
CA THR A 292 -8.79 -16.76 -2.32
C THR A 292 -10.32 -16.76 -2.53
N PRO A 293 -10.86 -17.68 -3.34
CA PRO A 293 -12.31 -17.79 -3.53
C PRO A 293 -13.04 -18.12 -2.22
N ASN A 294 -14.19 -17.46 -1.96
CA ASN A 294 -15.00 -17.65 -0.74
C ASN A 294 -14.19 -17.56 0.56
N ASP A 295 -13.28 -16.59 0.65
CA ASP A 295 -12.36 -16.42 1.76
C ASP A 295 -13.05 -16.35 3.14
N PRO A 296 -12.80 -17.27 4.07
CA PRO A 296 -13.35 -17.25 5.43
C PRO A 296 -12.33 -16.71 6.46
N TYR A 297 -11.20 -16.10 6.03
CA TYR A 297 -10.05 -15.81 6.86
C TYR A 297 -9.68 -14.33 6.91
N ASP A 298 -10.29 -13.49 6.07
CA ASP A 298 -9.97 -12.07 5.90
C ASP A 298 -8.56 -11.88 5.29
N TRP A 299 -8.30 -12.53 4.13
CA TRP A 299 -7.01 -12.44 3.46
C TRP A 299 -7.02 -11.53 2.23
N ASP A 300 -7.42 -10.28 2.45
CA ASP A 300 -7.37 -9.26 1.40
C ASP A 300 -6.23 -9.43 0.38
N ALA A 301 -6.52 -9.28 -0.89
CA ALA A 301 -5.49 -9.11 -1.91
C ALA A 301 -5.04 -7.64 -2.02
N CYS A 302 -4.68 -7.03 -0.88
CA CYS A 302 -4.40 -5.61 -0.75
C CYS A 302 -2.93 -5.23 -0.96
N GLN A 303 -2.07 -6.17 -1.37
CA GLN A 303 -0.64 -5.89 -1.55
C GLN A 303 -0.43 -5.03 -2.80
N VAL A 304 0.60 -4.17 -2.78
CA VAL A 304 0.96 -3.36 -3.95
C VAL A 304 1.41 -4.28 -5.09
N PRO A 305 0.77 -4.19 -6.29
CA PRO A 305 1.20 -4.96 -7.45
C PRO A 305 2.60 -4.58 -7.90
N ILE A 306 3.43 -5.55 -8.28
CA ILE A 306 4.73 -5.31 -8.90
C ILE A 306 4.66 -5.73 -10.37
N LEU A 307 4.88 -4.77 -11.29
CA LEU A 307 4.87 -5.01 -12.73
C LEU A 307 6.31 -5.21 -13.22
N VAL A 308 6.57 -6.32 -13.92
CA VAL A 308 7.92 -6.68 -14.39
C VAL A 308 7.87 -7.14 -15.84
N ASP A 309 8.74 -6.60 -16.68
CA ASP A 309 9.00 -7.13 -18.02
C ASP A 309 10.19 -8.08 -17.93
N ALA A 310 9.99 -9.34 -18.29
CA ALA A 310 11.02 -10.36 -18.18
C ALA A 310 10.85 -11.46 -19.25
N GLU A 311 11.94 -12.19 -19.49
CA GLU A 311 11.86 -13.46 -20.19
C GLU A 311 11.33 -14.52 -19.20
N TYR A 312 10.21 -15.16 -19.56
CA TYR A 312 9.59 -16.25 -18.83
C TYR A 312 9.45 -17.46 -19.75
N GLU A 313 10.07 -18.58 -19.41
CA GLU A 313 10.11 -19.81 -20.24
C GLU A 313 10.55 -19.56 -21.69
N GLY A 314 11.57 -18.71 -21.87
CA GLY A 314 12.16 -18.38 -23.17
C GLY A 314 11.33 -17.40 -24.03
N GLN A 315 10.29 -16.79 -23.47
CA GLN A 315 9.45 -15.80 -24.14
C GLN A 315 9.42 -14.47 -23.37
N PRO A 316 9.47 -13.31 -24.07
CA PRO A 316 9.27 -12.03 -23.41
C PRO A 316 7.82 -11.94 -22.92
N ARG A 317 7.63 -11.66 -21.63
CA ARG A 317 6.32 -11.52 -20.98
C ARG A 317 6.24 -10.23 -20.20
N LYS A 318 5.05 -9.65 -20.16
CA LYS A 318 4.65 -8.59 -19.24
C LYS A 318 4.03 -9.24 -18.01
N LEU A 319 4.75 -9.25 -16.90
CA LEU A 319 4.35 -9.97 -15.69
C LEU A 319 3.77 -9.02 -14.63
N ILE A 320 2.84 -9.52 -13.84
CA ILE A 320 2.47 -8.98 -12.53
C ILE A 320 2.78 -10.03 -11.48
N VAL A 321 3.53 -9.65 -10.45
CA VAL A 321 3.89 -10.56 -9.36
C VAL A 321 3.29 -10.09 -8.05
N TRP A 322 2.90 -11.05 -7.21
CA TRP A 322 2.08 -10.79 -6.04
C TRP A 322 2.41 -11.73 -4.87
N ALA A 323 3.03 -11.20 -3.81
CA ALA A 323 3.13 -11.93 -2.54
C ALA A 323 1.81 -11.69 -1.77
N ASN A 324 0.95 -12.70 -1.69
CA ASN A 324 -0.40 -12.55 -1.16
C ASN A 324 -0.50 -12.89 0.34
N ARG A 325 -1.51 -12.32 1.04
CA ARG A 325 -1.81 -12.64 2.45
C ARG A 325 -2.02 -14.13 2.69
N ASN A 326 -2.53 -14.85 1.71
CA ASN A 326 -2.79 -16.30 1.76
C ASN A 326 -1.53 -17.18 1.74
N ALA A 327 -0.33 -16.60 1.81
CA ALA A 327 1.00 -17.21 1.84
C ALA A 327 1.54 -17.73 0.51
N PHE A 328 0.86 -17.51 -0.60
CA PHE A 328 1.39 -17.82 -1.92
C PHE A 328 1.93 -16.58 -2.63
N TYR A 329 3.04 -16.75 -3.31
CA TYR A 329 3.59 -15.81 -4.29
C TYR A 329 3.11 -16.22 -5.67
N TYR A 330 2.46 -15.30 -6.38
CA TYR A 330 1.88 -15.54 -7.70
C TYR A 330 2.65 -14.80 -8.78
N VAL A 331 2.73 -15.41 -9.96
CA VAL A 331 3.21 -14.81 -11.21
C VAL A 331 2.12 -14.94 -12.24
N LEU A 332 1.62 -13.82 -12.76
CA LEU A 332 0.58 -13.77 -13.78
C LEU A 332 1.08 -12.98 -15.00
N ASP A 333 0.55 -13.28 -16.18
CA ASP A 333 0.67 -12.42 -17.35
C ASP A 333 -0.25 -11.20 -17.15
N ARG A 334 0.32 -9.97 -17.08
CA ARG A 334 -0.48 -8.77 -16.80
C ARG A 334 -1.30 -8.26 -17.98
N VAL A 335 -1.10 -8.80 -19.18
CA VAL A 335 -1.91 -8.47 -20.37
C VAL A 335 -3.26 -9.17 -20.31
N THR A 336 -3.26 -10.44 -19.88
CA THR A 336 -4.41 -11.33 -19.97
C THR A 336 -4.98 -11.78 -18.63
N GLY A 337 -4.19 -11.70 -17.54
CA GLY A 337 -4.50 -12.32 -16.25
C GLY A 337 -4.19 -13.81 -16.18
N GLU A 338 -3.54 -14.38 -17.21
CA GLU A 338 -3.15 -15.80 -17.26
C GLU A 338 -2.27 -16.16 -16.06
N TYR A 339 -2.65 -17.22 -15.36
CA TYR A 339 -1.84 -17.81 -14.31
C TYR A 339 -0.60 -18.50 -14.91
N LEU A 340 0.57 -18.18 -14.39
CA LEU A 340 1.83 -18.75 -14.87
C LEU A 340 2.49 -19.62 -13.78
N ASN A 341 2.49 -19.16 -12.53
CA ASN A 341 3.11 -19.88 -11.43
C ASN A 341 2.60 -19.39 -10.07
N ALA A 342 2.57 -20.29 -9.08
CA ALA A 342 2.47 -19.89 -7.68
C ALA A 342 3.33 -20.78 -6.79
N ARG A 343 3.86 -20.17 -5.71
CA ARG A 343 4.68 -20.87 -4.73
C ARG A 343 4.40 -20.37 -3.33
N ALA A 344 4.24 -21.26 -2.36
CA ALA A 344 4.19 -20.86 -0.97
C ALA A 344 5.53 -20.26 -0.53
N PHE A 345 5.50 -19.03 0.02
CA PHE A 345 6.68 -18.33 0.56
C PHE A 345 6.68 -18.27 2.08
N SER A 346 5.59 -18.72 2.71
CA SER A 346 5.41 -18.82 4.15
C SER A 346 4.60 -20.06 4.48
N GLU A 347 4.53 -20.43 5.76
CA GLU A 347 3.72 -21.54 6.23
C GLU A 347 2.24 -21.31 5.92
N GLN A 348 1.59 -22.35 5.37
CA GLN A 348 0.16 -22.35 5.11
C GLN A 348 -0.42 -23.76 5.29
N THR A 349 -1.62 -23.85 5.83
CA THR A 349 -2.33 -25.12 6.07
C THR A 349 -3.65 -25.23 5.31
N TRP A 350 -4.17 -24.12 4.79
CA TRP A 350 -5.51 -23.99 4.23
C TRP A 350 -5.70 -24.65 2.86
N ALA A 351 -4.62 -24.77 2.06
CA ALA A 351 -4.67 -25.31 0.72
C ALA A 351 -3.69 -26.47 0.53
N ALA A 352 -4.05 -27.44 -0.29
CA ALA A 352 -3.16 -28.51 -0.73
C ALA A 352 -2.15 -28.02 -1.79
N GLY A 353 -2.45 -26.90 -2.44
CA GLY A 353 -1.65 -26.26 -3.48
C GLY A 353 -2.53 -25.37 -4.36
N ILE A 354 -1.96 -24.95 -5.47
CA ILE A 354 -2.66 -24.25 -6.57
C ILE A 354 -2.71 -25.25 -7.74
N ASP A 355 -3.88 -25.41 -8.36
CA ASP A 355 -4.05 -26.32 -9.50
C ASP A 355 -3.52 -25.72 -10.83
N GLU A 356 -3.69 -26.47 -11.93
CA GLU A 356 -3.20 -26.08 -13.27
C GLU A 356 -3.91 -24.83 -13.81
N ASP A 357 -5.14 -24.57 -13.38
CA ASP A 357 -5.93 -23.41 -13.76
C ASP A 357 -5.62 -22.19 -12.87
N GLY A 358 -4.73 -22.35 -11.88
CA GLY A 358 -4.36 -21.29 -10.93
C GLY A 358 -5.32 -21.16 -9.75
N ARG A 359 -6.23 -22.13 -9.53
CA ARG A 359 -7.18 -22.09 -8.44
C ARG A 359 -6.62 -22.80 -7.20
N PRO A 360 -6.76 -22.23 -6.00
CA PRO A 360 -6.35 -22.94 -4.78
C PRO A 360 -7.24 -24.17 -4.52
N VAL A 361 -6.58 -25.29 -4.20
CA VAL A 361 -7.22 -26.53 -3.79
C VAL A 361 -7.41 -26.52 -2.28
N PHE A 362 -8.54 -26.04 -1.83
CA PHE A 362 -8.87 -25.95 -0.40
C PHE A 362 -8.80 -27.31 0.30
N ARG A 363 -8.33 -27.29 1.54
CA ARG A 363 -8.43 -28.41 2.46
C ARG A 363 -9.72 -28.29 3.27
N PRO A 364 -10.73 -29.16 3.09
CA PRO A 364 -12.03 -29.01 3.75
C PRO A 364 -11.96 -28.96 5.27
N GLU A 365 -10.99 -29.65 5.88
CA GLU A 365 -10.75 -29.69 7.32
C GLU A 365 -10.21 -28.35 7.90
N MET A 366 -9.74 -27.45 7.03
CA MET A 366 -9.28 -26.11 7.43
C MET A 366 -10.40 -25.07 7.40
N ARG A 367 -11.60 -25.42 6.88
CA ARG A 367 -12.73 -24.49 6.91
C ARG A 367 -13.11 -24.17 8.36
N PRO A 368 -13.28 -22.89 8.72
CA PRO A 368 -13.67 -22.49 10.07
C PRO A 368 -14.95 -23.19 10.56
N THR A 369 -14.97 -23.63 11.82
CA THR A 369 -16.12 -24.21 12.48
C THR A 369 -16.42 -23.50 13.79
N PRO A 370 -17.64 -23.62 14.37
CA PRO A 370 -17.97 -23.01 15.67
C PRO A 370 -17.06 -23.45 16.81
N GLU A 371 -16.47 -24.65 16.73
CA GLU A 371 -15.50 -25.18 17.70
C GLU A 371 -14.12 -24.55 17.55
N GLY A 372 -13.83 -23.94 16.40
CA GLY A 372 -12.57 -23.30 16.05
C GLY A 372 -11.61 -24.21 15.32
N VAL A 373 -11.00 -23.67 14.26
CA VAL A 373 -9.97 -24.35 13.45
C VAL A 373 -8.71 -23.51 13.43
N LEU A 374 -7.56 -24.14 13.75
CA LEU A 374 -6.25 -23.51 13.70
C LEU A 374 -5.74 -23.50 12.24
N VAL A 375 -5.50 -22.29 11.72
CA VAL A 375 -5.09 -22.10 10.31
C VAL A 375 -3.88 -21.18 10.22
N TYR A 376 -2.91 -21.58 9.40
CA TYR A 376 -1.81 -20.76 8.90
C TYR A 376 -2.12 -20.30 7.47
N PRO A 377 -1.81 -19.03 7.11
CA PRO A 377 -1.43 -17.94 8.00
C PRO A 377 -2.62 -17.47 8.86
N GLY A 378 -2.31 -16.66 9.88
CA GLY A 378 -3.33 -15.99 10.69
C GLY A 378 -4.02 -14.84 9.94
N VAL A 379 -4.93 -14.16 10.61
CA VAL A 379 -5.84 -13.13 10.03
C VAL A 379 -5.13 -12.00 9.28
N LEU A 380 -3.96 -11.56 9.74
CA LEU A 380 -3.19 -10.52 9.03
C LEU A 380 -2.36 -11.08 7.87
N GLY A 381 -2.44 -12.39 7.60
CA GLY A 381 -1.76 -13.06 6.49
C GLY A 381 -0.26 -13.28 6.70
N ALA A 382 0.37 -13.92 5.71
CA ALA A 382 1.81 -14.09 5.65
C ALA A 382 2.56 -12.80 5.31
N THR A 383 1.90 -11.86 4.69
CA THR A 383 2.28 -10.46 4.45
C THR A 383 1.00 -9.64 4.40
N ASN A 384 1.10 -8.29 4.29
CA ASN A 384 -0.09 -7.46 4.27
C ASN A 384 0.12 -6.22 3.37
N TRP A 385 -0.52 -5.09 3.68
CA TRP A 385 -0.46 -3.81 2.95
C TRP A 385 0.94 -3.18 2.89
N PHE A 386 1.84 -3.51 3.80
CA PHE A 386 3.20 -2.95 3.81
C PHE A 386 3.94 -3.37 2.54
N SER A 387 4.34 -2.34 1.76
CA SER A 387 4.79 -2.54 0.38
C SER A 387 5.98 -3.48 0.28
N PRO A 388 5.93 -4.46 -0.62
CA PRO A 388 7.14 -5.14 -1.09
C PRO A 388 8.01 -4.16 -1.91
N ALA A 389 9.25 -4.56 -2.21
CA ALA A 389 10.13 -3.84 -3.13
C ALA A 389 10.75 -4.82 -4.14
N TYR A 390 10.97 -4.35 -5.36
CA TYR A 390 11.63 -5.12 -6.42
C TYR A 390 12.89 -4.42 -6.92
N SER A 391 13.99 -5.16 -7.05
CA SER A 391 15.21 -4.66 -7.66
C SER A 391 15.42 -5.26 -9.05
N PRO A 392 15.48 -4.46 -10.12
CA PRO A 392 15.82 -4.94 -11.45
C PRO A 392 17.27 -5.44 -11.54
N ARG A 393 18.14 -5.03 -10.62
CA ARG A 393 19.55 -5.41 -10.57
C ARG A 393 19.76 -6.82 -10.02
N THR A 394 19.04 -7.16 -8.94
CA THR A 394 19.12 -8.50 -8.32
C THR A 394 18.05 -9.46 -8.84
N ARG A 395 16.99 -8.94 -9.48
CA ARG A 395 15.79 -9.67 -9.88
C ARG A 395 15.09 -10.35 -8.71
N LEU A 396 15.15 -9.72 -7.53
CA LEU A 396 14.53 -10.20 -6.29
C LEU A 396 13.42 -9.27 -5.84
N VAL A 397 12.36 -9.88 -5.31
CA VAL A 397 11.28 -9.20 -4.60
C VAL A 397 11.52 -9.36 -3.11
N TYR A 398 11.57 -8.24 -2.39
CA TYR A 398 11.80 -8.22 -0.94
C TYR A 398 10.48 -8.02 -0.22
N VAL A 399 10.17 -8.90 0.73
CA VAL A 399 8.87 -8.95 1.41
C VAL A 399 9.06 -9.06 2.92
N SER A 400 8.28 -8.32 3.69
CA SER A 400 8.11 -8.58 5.12
C SER A 400 7.14 -9.75 5.29
N VAL A 401 7.59 -10.81 5.94
CA VAL A 401 6.86 -12.08 6.05
C VAL A 401 6.60 -12.43 7.50
N TRP A 402 5.40 -12.94 7.78
CA TRP A 402 4.97 -13.45 9.07
C TRP A 402 4.54 -14.91 8.97
N GLU A 403 4.92 -15.70 9.98
CA GLU A 403 4.51 -17.10 10.12
C GLU A 403 3.83 -17.25 11.48
N TYR A 404 2.50 -17.27 11.49
CA TYR A 404 1.68 -17.41 12.67
C TYR A 404 0.28 -17.90 12.29
N ALA A 405 -0.44 -18.44 13.26
CA ALA A 405 -1.78 -18.96 13.08
C ALA A 405 -2.84 -18.16 13.85
N ASN A 406 -4.09 -18.33 13.43
CA ASN A 406 -5.25 -18.02 14.25
C ASN A 406 -6.19 -19.23 14.34
N ILE A 407 -6.96 -19.29 15.43
CA ILE A 407 -8.13 -20.15 15.56
C ILE A 407 -9.32 -19.34 15.08
N TYR A 408 -9.96 -19.79 14.00
CA TYR A 408 -11.10 -19.12 13.40
C TYR A 408 -12.41 -19.77 13.84
N GLN A 409 -13.35 -18.95 14.33
CA GLN A 409 -14.63 -19.38 14.86
C GLN A 409 -15.75 -18.49 14.30
N PRO A 410 -16.54 -18.96 13.30
CA PRO A 410 -17.71 -18.24 12.85
C PRO A 410 -18.80 -18.21 13.93
N PHE A 411 -19.54 -17.11 13.97
CA PHE A 411 -20.73 -17.01 14.82
C PHE A 411 -21.86 -17.88 14.26
N THR A 412 -22.68 -18.42 15.15
CA THR A 412 -23.86 -19.19 14.80
C THR A 412 -25.13 -18.35 14.99
N GLY A 413 -26.15 -18.59 14.18
CA GLY A 413 -27.44 -17.90 14.24
C GLY A 413 -27.53 -16.72 13.26
N ASP A 414 -28.55 -15.89 13.46
CA ASP A 414 -28.80 -14.72 12.61
C ASP A 414 -27.72 -13.67 12.80
N LEU A 415 -27.26 -13.11 11.70
CA LEU A 415 -26.24 -12.08 11.66
C LEU A 415 -26.82 -10.85 10.93
N PRO A 416 -27.54 -9.96 11.64
CA PRO A 416 -28.08 -8.77 11.02
C PRO A 416 -26.98 -7.79 10.63
N HIS A 417 -27.11 -7.16 9.47
CA HIS A 417 -26.24 -6.08 9.02
C HIS A 417 -26.90 -4.73 9.33
N GLU A 418 -26.15 -3.83 9.94
CA GLU A 418 -26.53 -2.43 10.14
C GLU A 418 -25.43 -1.53 9.54
N PRO A 419 -25.77 -0.58 8.65
CA PRO A 419 -24.78 0.31 8.05
C PRO A 419 -23.98 1.08 9.12
N GLY A 420 -22.63 1.08 8.96
CA GLY A 420 -21.72 1.74 9.88
C GLY A 420 -21.40 0.96 11.17
N GLU A 421 -21.98 -0.22 11.36
CA GLU A 421 -21.61 -1.15 12.43
C GLU A 421 -20.75 -2.30 11.88
N PHE A 422 -19.91 -2.88 12.74
CA PHE A 422 -19.03 -3.99 12.34
C PHE A 422 -19.84 -5.25 11.97
N TYR A 423 -19.47 -5.86 10.86
CA TYR A 423 -20.09 -7.05 10.28
C TYR A 423 -19.10 -8.20 10.13
N TYR A 424 -18.48 -8.61 11.22
CA TYR A 424 -17.38 -9.58 11.22
C TYR A 424 -17.81 -11.03 10.97
N GLY A 425 -18.95 -11.46 11.50
CA GLY A 425 -19.47 -12.81 11.33
C GLY A 425 -18.73 -13.92 12.10
N GLY A 426 -17.73 -13.58 12.89
CA GLY A 426 -16.90 -14.53 13.62
C GLY A 426 -15.81 -13.85 14.43
N VAL A 427 -14.81 -14.64 14.87
CA VAL A 427 -13.64 -14.12 15.60
C VAL A 427 -12.40 -14.95 15.30
N PRO A 428 -11.25 -14.31 14.95
CA PRO A 428 -9.95 -14.96 14.92
C PRO A 428 -9.25 -14.79 16.28
N THR A 429 -8.83 -15.89 16.90
CA THR A 429 -8.14 -15.86 18.18
C THR A 429 -6.70 -16.33 18.01
N THR A 430 -5.73 -15.55 18.52
CA THR A 430 -4.32 -15.95 18.49
C THR A 430 -4.05 -16.97 19.60
N PRO A 431 -3.44 -18.13 19.30
CA PRO A 431 -2.99 -19.09 20.30
C PRO A 431 -2.03 -18.43 21.31
N ARG A 432 -2.19 -18.74 22.61
CA ARG A 432 -1.39 -18.12 23.68
C ARG A 432 0.09 -18.49 23.62
N ASP A 433 0.38 -19.72 23.18
CA ASP A 433 1.72 -20.31 23.24
C ASP A 433 2.47 -20.24 21.90
N ASP A 434 1.88 -19.63 20.87
CA ASP A 434 2.50 -19.45 19.56
C ASP A 434 2.49 -17.97 19.16
N PRO A 435 3.54 -17.21 19.50
CA PRO A 435 3.66 -15.80 19.08
C PRO A 435 3.93 -15.67 17.57
N GLY A 436 4.23 -16.76 16.88
CA GLY A 436 4.67 -16.79 15.50
C GLY A 436 6.09 -16.24 15.31
N THR A 437 6.56 -16.32 14.07
CA THR A 437 7.86 -15.80 13.64
C THR A 437 7.68 -14.72 12.57
N ALA A 438 8.75 -13.99 12.28
CA ALA A 438 8.78 -12.99 11.21
C ALA A 438 10.15 -12.91 10.55
N ALA A 439 10.20 -12.55 9.28
CA ALA A 439 11.43 -12.34 8.55
C ALA A 439 11.27 -11.29 7.45
N VAL A 440 12.38 -10.73 6.99
CA VAL A 440 12.47 -10.15 5.65
C VAL A 440 12.98 -11.24 4.73
N LYS A 441 12.22 -11.57 3.68
CA LYS A 441 12.60 -12.57 2.68
C LYS A 441 12.87 -11.90 1.32
N ALA A 442 13.84 -12.43 0.58
CA ALA A 442 14.07 -12.09 -0.81
C ALA A 442 13.64 -13.27 -1.68
N LEU A 443 12.68 -13.02 -2.54
CA LEU A 443 12.08 -14.02 -3.41
C LEU A 443 12.55 -13.80 -4.85
N ASP A 444 12.88 -14.86 -5.55
CA ASP A 444 13.12 -14.80 -6.99
C ASP A 444 11.84 -14.32 -7.71
N VAL A 445 11.97 -13.32 -8.57
CA VAL A 445 10.82 -12.64 -9.17
C VAL A 445 9.98 -13.55 -10.07
N LEU A 446 10.57 -14.58 -10.69
CA LEU A 446 9.87 -15.48 -11.62
C LEU A 446 9.32 -16.73 -10.93
N THR A 447 9.98 -17.19 -9.86
CA THR A 447 9.67 -18.49 -9.26
C THR A 447 9.10 -18.40 -7.84
N GLY A 448 9.23 -17.24 -7.18
CA GLY A 448 8.87 -17.07 -5.77
C GLY A 448 9.78 -17.85 -4.81
N GLU A 449 10.90 -18.43 -5.30
CA GLU A 449 11.85 -19.14 -4.45
C GLU A 449 12.56 -18.18 -3.50
N THR A 450 12.61 -18.53 -2.22
CA THR A 450 13.36 -17.76 -1.22
C THR A 450 14.86 -17.91 -1.46
N LYS A 451 15.54 -16.79 -1.78
CA LYS A 451 16.99 -16.76 -2.00
C LYS A 451 17.76 -16.45 -0.71
N TRP A 452 17.20 -15.61 0.15
CA TRP A 452 17.68 -15.36 1.50
C TRP A 452 16.56 -14.89 2.41
N GLU A 453 16.75 -15.03 3.70
CA GLU A 453 15.87 -14.47 4.72
C GLU A 453 16.67 -13.89 5.88
N PHE A 454 16.11 -12.88 6.54
CA PHE A 454 16.64 -12.30 7.76
C PHE A 454 15.55 -12.32 8.85
N PRO A 455 15.71 -13.14 9.90
CA PRO A 455 14.73 -13.25 10.97
C PRO A 455 14.53 -11.93 11.71
N GLN A 456 13.29 -11.65 12.09
CA GLN A 456 12.88 -10.52 12.90
C GLN A 456 12.41 -11.00 14.28
N HIS A 457 12.60 -10.16 15.29
CA HIS A 457 12.19 -10.48 16.65
C HIS A 457 10.66 -10.46 16.80
N SER A 458 10.00 -9.55 16.09
CA SER A 458 8.54 -9.41 16.09
C SER A 458 7.98 -9.17 14.70
N ARG A 459 6.67 -9.38 14.55
CA ARG A 459 5.91 -9.14 13.31
C ARG A 459 5.78 -7.64 13.04
N ALA A 460 6.69 -7.08 12.22
CA ALA A 460 6.69 -5.66 11.87
C ALA A 460 5.71 -5.36 10.72
N THR A 461 5.02 -4.22 10.80
CA THR A 461 4.12 -3.73 9.76
C THR A 461 4.82 -2.76 8.80
N ALA A 462 6.15 -2.80 8.73
CA ALA A 462 6.96 -2.02 7.81
C ALA A 462 7.09 -2.73 6.46
N GLY A 463 7.11 -1.96 5.39
CA GLY A 463 7.48 -2.46 4.08
C GLY A 463 8.98 -2.34 3.82
N THR A 464 9.42 -2.95 2.73
CA THR A 464 10.79 -2.87 2.24
C THR A 464 10.96 -1.70 1.26
N PHE A 465 12.19 -1.31 1.03
CA PHE A 465 12.61 -0.31 0.06
C PHE A 465 14.01 -0.68 -0.45
N VAL A 466 14.26 -0.56 -1.75
CA VAL A 466 15.54 -0.99 -2.36
C VAL A 466 16.15 0.10 -3.24
N THR A 467 17.49 0.13 -3.34
CA THR A 467 18.23 1.14 -4.13
C THR A 467 19.22 0.51 -5.10
N ALA A 468 19.66 1.31 -6.10
CA ALA A 468 20.73 0.94 -7.03
C ALA A 468 22.10 0.78 -6.34
N GLY A 469 22.24 1.23 -5.07
CA GLY A 469 23.41 0.94 -4.22
C GLY A 469 23.46 -0.50 -3.71
N ASP A 470 22.56 -1.39 -4.20
CA ASP A 470 22.38 -2.78 -3.78
C ASP A 470 22.08 -2.92 -2.28
N LEU A 471 21.24 -2.01 -1.77
CA LEU A 471 20.78 -1.99 -0.39
C LEU A 471 19.28 -2.20 -0.30
N VAL A 472 18.85 -3.05 0.62
CA VAL A 472 17.45 -3.17 1.06
C VAL A 472 17.32 -2.51 2.42
N PHE A 473 16.36 -1.60 2.55
CA PHE A 473 16.05 -0.93 3.80
C PHE A 473 14.75 -1.47 4.38
N PHE A 474 14.73 -1.62 5.69
CA PHE A 474 13.58 -2.12 6.44
C PHE A 474 13.57 -1.57 7.87
N GLY A 475 12.39 -1.32 8.39
CA GLY A 475 12.20 -0.94 9.79
C GLY A 475 11.44 -2.01 10.57
N ASN A 476 11.56 -2.01 11.90
CA ASN A 476 10.84 -2.98 12.74
C ASN A 476 10.07 -2.34 13.90
N ASN A 477 9.36 -3.17 14.67
CA ASN A 477 8.58 -2.71 15.82
C ASN A 477 9.46 -2.27 17.00
N GLU A 478 10.69 -2.76 17.08
CA GLU A 478 11.68 -2.39 18.10
C GLU A 478 12.30 -1.02 17.83
N GLY A 479 11.88 -0.34 16.76
CA GLY A 479 12.37 1.00 16.39
C GLY A 479 13.76 0.97 15.77
N HIS A 480 14.15 -0.12 15.14
CA HIS A 480 15.38 -0.19 14.37
C HIS A 480 15.08 0.08 12.89
N PHE A 481 15.86 0.95 12.29
CA PHE A 481 15.97 1.09 10.84
C PHE A 481 17.26 0.43 10.37
N MET A 482 17.15 -0.47 9.40
CA MET A 482 18.23 -1.38 9.01
C MET A 482 18.47 -1.29 7.50
N ALA A 483 19.74 -1.53 7.09
CA ALA A 483 20.13 -1.71 5.71
C ALA A 483 20.83 -3.06 5.54
N PHE A 484 20.37 -3.82 4.54
CA PHE A 484 20.89 -5.14 4.19
C PHE A 484 21.53 -5.13 2.81
N ASP A 485 22.52 -5.99 2.60
CA ASP A 485 22.99 -6.34 1.26
C ASP A 485 21.85 -7.01 0.48
N ALA A 486 21.46 -6.43 -0.65
CA ALA A 486 20.34 -6.89 -1.45
C ALA A 486 20.53 -8.31 -2.02
N HIS A 487 21.78 -8.76 -2.19
CA HIS A 487 22.08 -10.08 -2.79
C HIS A 487 21.99 -11.25 -1.81
N ASN A 488 22.25 -11.00 -0.50
CA ASN A 488 22.43 -12.09 0.45
C ASN A 488 21.83 -11.85 1.86
N GLY A 489 21.15 -10.70 2.08
CA GLY A 489 20.47 -10.38 3.33
C GLY A 489 21.39 -10.06 4.50
N LYS A 490 22.72 -9.88 4.28
CA LYS A 490 23.64 -9.51 5.35
C LYS A 490 23.30 -8.12 5.88
N LEU A 491 23.10 -8.01 7.19
CA LEU A 491 22.91 -6.72 7.86
C LEU A 491 24.22 -5.92 7.77
N LEU A 492 24.16 -4.73 7.15
CA LEU A 492 25.30 -3.84 6.94
C LEU A 492 25.27 -2.64 7.87
N TRP A 493 24.08 -2.14 8.22
CA TRP A 493 23.91 -0.96 9.04
C TRP A 493 22.58 -1.00 9.79
N ARG A 494 22.56 -0.34 10.96
CA ARG A 494 21.36 -0.19 11.79
C ARG A 494 21.42 1.11 12.58
N ALA A 495 20.29 1.82 12.65
CA ALA A 495 20.06 2.93 13.57
C ALA A 495 18.82 2.69 14.42
N SER A 496 18.81 3.22 15.65
CA SER A 496 17.62 3.25 16.49
C SER A 496 16.88 4.56 16.26
N THR A 497 15.59 4.47 15.95
CA THR A 497 14.67 5.61 15.80
C THR A 497 13.77 5.77 17.03
N GLY A 498 13.79 4.78 17.93
CA GLY A 498 13.06 4.81 19.19
C GLY A 498 11.53 4.62 19.07
N GLY A 499 11.01 4.43 17.86
CA GLY A 499 9.59 4.24 17.60
C GLY A 499 9.31 3.10 16.64
N ARG A 500 8.13 2.48 16.75
CA ARG A 500 7.67 1.47 15.80
C ARG A 500 7.67 2.00 14.37
N VAL A 501 8.24 1.26 13.44
CA VAL A 501 8.15 1.55 12.01
C VAL A 501 6.91 0.87 11.43
N ALA A 502 6.05 1.65 10.78
CA ALA A 502 4.81 1.18 10.19
C ALA A 502 4.62 1.65 8.74
N ALA A 503 5.70 1.98 8.05
CA ALA A 503 5.71 2.38 6.64
C ALA A 503 7.04 1.98 6.00
N SER A 504 7.15 2.15 4.69
CA SER A 504 8.40 1.96 3.96
C SER A 504 9.18 3.27 3.86
N ALA A 505 10.51 3.18 3.73
CA ALA A 505 11.36 4.32 3.42
C ALA A 505 11.21 4.78 1.96
N ILE A 506 11.68 6.00 1.69
CA ILE A 506 11.87 6.58 0.36
C ILE A 506 13.29 7.12 0.22
N SER A 507 13.76 7.35 -1.00
CA SER A 507 15.03 8.04 -1.26
C SER A 507 14.85 9.15 -2.28
N TYR A 508 15.62 10.22 -2.10
CA TYR A 508 15.63 11.39 -2.97
C TYR A 508 17.00 12.07 -2.94
N ARG A 509 17.20 13.09 -3.78
CA ARG A 509 18.44 13.85 -3.86
C ARG A 509 18.15 15.36 -3.80
N VAL A 510 18.84 16.07 -2.92
CA VAL A 510 18.81 17.54 -2.84
C VAL A 510 20.23 18.06 -2.82
N GLU A 511 20.52 19.09 -3.62
CA GLU A 511 21.85 19.69 -3.75
C GLU A 511 22.97 18.67 -4.02
N GLY A 512 22.65 17.67 -4.86
CA GLY A 512 23.59 16.62 -5.26
C GLY A 512 23.80 15.49 -4.25
N ARG A 513 23.16 15.53 -3.06
CA ARG A 513 23.29 14.52 -1.99
C ARG A 513 22.06 13.64 -1.88
N GLN A 514 22.28 12.36 -1.72
CA GLN A 514 21.22 11.38 -1.49
C GLN A 514 20.78 11.34 -0.03
N TYR A 515 19.48 11.30 0.17
CA TYR A 515 18.83 11.12 1.48
C TYR A 515 17.88 9.93 1.45
N ILE A 516 17.66 9.37 2.65
CA ILE A 516 16.67 8.31 2.88
C ILE A 516 15.77 8.76 4.02
N THR A 517 14.46 8.82 3.80
CA THR A 517 13.49 9.22 4.82
C THR A 517 12.56 8.07 5.18
N LEU A 518 12.30 7.94 6.47
CA LEU A 518 11.50 6.87 7.08
C LEU A 518 10.54 7.46 8.12
N PRO A 519 9.22 7.14 8.08
CA PRO A 519 8.32 7.34 9.21
C PRO A 519 8.59 6.31 10.30
N SER A 520 8.74 6.75 11.55
CA SER A 520 8.91 5.87 12.70
C SER A 520 8.30 6.48 13.97
N GLY A 521 7.54 5.72 14.73
CA GLY A 521 6.72 6.26 15.81
C GLY A 521 5.81 7.36 15.31
N ASN A 522 5.98 8.56 15.83
CA ASN A 522 5.29 9.78 15.37
C ASN A 522 6.24 10.79 14.74
N SER A 523 7.33 10.36 14.13
CA SER A 523 8.31 11.25 13.52
C SER A 523 8.73 10.78 12.13
N LEU A 524 9.14 11.72 11.30
CA LEU A 524 9.94 11.45 10.11
C LEU A 524 11.42 11.57 10.49
N PHE A 525 12.20 10.59 10.08
CA PHE A 525 13.66 10.58 10.24
C PHE A 525 14.31 10.56 8.88
N THR A 526 15.26 11.44 8.65
CA THR A 526 16.05 11.49 7.41
C THR A 526 17.52 11.21 7.69
N PHE A 527 18.06 10.32 6.88
CA PHE A 527 19.45 9.87 6.94
C PHE A 527 20.18 10.27 5.66
N GLY A 528 21.49 10.54 5.79
CA GLY A 528 22.40 10.83 4.68
C GLY A 528 23.84 10.46 5.11
N LEU A 529 24.76 10.44 4.15
CA LEU A 529 26.17 10.18 4.47
C LEU A 529 26.75 11.31 5.32
N ARG A 530 27.67 10.93 6.22
CA ARG A 530 28.48 11.89 6.98
C ARG A 530 29.31 12.73 6.02
N GLU A 531 29.48 14.02 6.34
CA GLU A 531 30.35 14.95 5.59
C GLU A 531 31.82 14.67 5.81
#